data_123927bab17d19308b090dfc76bc3152
#
_entry.id   123927bab17d19308b090dfc76bc3152
#
_cell.length_a   1.000
_cell.length_b   1.000
_cell.length_c   1.000
_cell.angle_alpha   90.00
_cell.angle_beta   90.00
_cell.angle_gamma   90.00
#
_symmetry.space_group_name_H-M   'P 1'
#
loop_
_entity.id
_entity.type
_entity.pdbx_description
1 polymer ?
#
loop_
_entity_poly.entity_id
_entity_poly.type
_entity_poly.pdbx_seq_one_letter_code
_entity_poly.pdbx_strand_id
1 'polypeptide(L)'
;MTAKSDVDLRPLGLDLIVTPQSIAIAVSGGGDSLCLLHLCQNWASRAGHNLHVFTVDHGLRCESADEAKWVARQCQKLSLPHHTLIWKHPRPSQAAARQARHRLLAKACQGIGSRWLLLGHTLDDVAETIAMRATRGVAPEKQAGPMPVSVSPVWPEGHNLTLLRPLLLQQRDTIRAWLKAKAIEWIDDPSNQDPSYERVRQRQVLKTREDGPSRDPVSALQQRLHATVPLISDLRMIAQNVDPFGLVSLPSDFIDNQMDALLSLVIPAAAGHDRPPRATDRNALIKALKTAQTGQRFTLGGAWLERKSDYILVGREPGPVPVDYRGVLWDGRFEATSAPALPRETAPFLVRHAVPPDRNWRCVVADRLKTDADMIEMNQGLLTTPHASGQP
;
A
#
# COMPACT_ATOMS: atom_id res chain seq x y z
N MET A 1 -45.95 -6.66 -5.00
CA MET A 1 -44.93 -6.99 -3.98
C MET A 1 -43.70 -7.51 -4.74
N THR A 2 -42.80 -6.61 -5.10
CA THR A 2 -41.54 -6.96 -5.77
C THR A 2 -40.59 -7.49 -4.72
N ALA A 3 -40.11 -8.73 -4.93
CA ALA A 3 -39.08 -9.34 -4.13
C ALA A 3 -37.88 -8.38 -4.07
N LYS A 4 -37.58 -7.85 -2.86
CA LYS A 4 -36.30 -7.20 -2.60
C LYS A 4 -35.24 -8.28 -2.83
N SER A 5 -34.54 -8.24 -3.97
CA SER A 5 -33.33 -9.00 -4.14
C SER A 5 -32.37 -8.56 -3.04
N ASP A 6 -32.11 -9.43 -2.07
CA ASP A 6 -31.07 -9.20 -1.07
C ASP A 6 -29.75 -9.17 -1.82
N VAL A 7 -29.21 -7.97 -2.02
CA VAL A 7 -27.89 -7.80 -2.60
C VAL A 7 -26.89 -8.30 -1.56
N ASP A 8 -26.36 -9.50 -1.78
CA ASP A 8 -25.36 -10.10 -0.88
C ASP A 8 -23.96 -9.58 -1.26
N LEU A 9 -23.43 -8.67 -0.43
CA LEU A 9 -22.06 -8.17 -0.57
C LEU A 9 -21.12 -9.04 0.27
N ARG A 10 -20.22 -9.75 -0.39
CA ARG A 10 -19.19 -10.57 0.27
C ARG A 10 -17.87 -9.81 0.32
N PRO A 11 -17.46 -9.32 1.50
CA PRO A 11 -16.17 -8.66 1.67
C PRO A 11 -15.04 -9.67 1.47
N LEU A 12 -14.03 -9.28 0.66
CA LEU A 12 -12.88 -10.09 0.29
C LEU A 12 -11.79 -10.04 1.38
N GLY A 13 -11.21 -11.20 1.74
CA GLY A 13 -9.96 -11.31 2.50
C GLY A 13 -10.07 -10.99 3.99
N LEU A 14 -11.27 -10.85 4.55
CA LEU A 14 -11.42 -10.68 5.99
C LEU A 14 -10.99 -11.92 6.78
N ASP A 15 -11.04 -13.08 6.16
CA ASP A 15 -10.57 -14.38 6.68
C ASP A 15 -9.04 -14.48 6.82
N LEU A 16 -8.28 -13.57 6.20
CA LEU A 16 -6.84 -13.45 6.44
C LEU A 16 -6.51 -12.95 7.86
N ILE A 17 -7.49 -12.34 8.55
CA ILE A 17 -7.33 -11.80 9.90
C ILE A 17 -7.89 -12.81 10.90
N VAL A 18 -7.06 -13.78 11.26
CA VAL A 18 -7.49 -14.98 12.01
C VAL A 18 -7.65 -14.73 13.50
N THR A 19 -6.74 -13.97 14.12
CA THR A 19 -6.75 -13.79 15.59
C THR A 19 -7.43 -12.49 16.00
N PRO A 20 -8.21 -12.48 17.11
CA PRO A 20 -8.78 -11.25 17.66
C PRO A 20 -7.71 -10.18 17.91
N GLN A 21 -7.92 -8.99 17.34
CA GLN A 21 -6.96 -7.89 17.44
C GLN A 21 -7.61 -6.53 17.15
N SER A 22 -6.89 -5.45 17.39
CA SER A 22 -7.29 -4.11 16.93
C SER A 22 -7.15 -4.01 15.42
N ILE A 23 -8.19 -3.49 14.76
CA ILE A 23 -8.24 -3.31 13.30
C ILE A 23 -8.62 -1.86 13.01
N ALA A 24 -7.87 -1.22 12.12
CA ALA A 24 -8.17 0.11 11.65
C ALA A 24 -9.02 0.08 10.38
N ILE A 25 -9.99 0.98 10.28
CA ILE A 25 -10.77 1.22 9.07
C ILE A 25 -10.78 2.72 8.74
N ALA A 26 -10.48 3.07 7.49
CA ALA A 26 -10.54 4.45 7.02
C ALA A 26 -11.90 4.75 6.40
N VAL A 27 -12.62 5.71 6.99
CA VAL A 27 -13.96 6.11 6.56
C VAL A 27 -13.97 7.60 6.23
N SER A 28 -14.37 7.94 5.00
CA SER A 28 -14.48 9.33 4.52
C SER A 28 -15.91 9.89 4.58
N GLY A 29 -16.90 9.05 4.88
CA GLY A 29 -18.32 9.40 4.80
C GLY A 29 -18.97 9.10 3.45
N GLY A 30 -18.20 8.86 2.39
CA GLY A 30 -18.73 8.43 1.10
C GLY A 30 -19.26 7.00 1.11
N GLY A 31 -20.15 6.67 0.14
CA GLY A 31 -20.90 5.41 0.12
C GLY A 31 -20.01 4.17 0.24
N ASP A 32 -18.91 4.10 -0.52
CA ASP A 32 -18.00 2.94 -0.51
C ASP A 32 -17.41 2.69 0.89
N SER A 33 -17.00 3.76 1.57
CA SER A 33 -16.41 3.67 2.91
C SER A 33 -17.45 3.37 4.00
N LEU A 34 -18.68 3.85 3.85
CA LEU A 34 -19.81 3.56 4.78
C LEU A 34 -20.28 2.11 4.62
N CYS A 35 -20.35 1.62 3.38
CA CYS A 35 -20.66 0.21 3.12
C CYS A 35 -19.61 -0.69 3.80
N LEU A 36 -18.31 -0.40 3.61
CA LEU A 36 -17.24 -1.11 4.27
C LEU A 36 -17.38 -1.09 5.79
N LEU A 37 -17.70 0.08 6.38
CA LEU A 37 -17.87 0.23 7.82
C LEU A 37 -18.93 -0.72 8.36
N HIS A 38 -20.13 -0.74 7.74
CA HIS A 38 -21.23 -1.58 8.20
C HIS A 38 -20.97 -3.08 8.04
N LEU A 39 -20.32 -3.49 6.94
CA LEU A 39 -19.95 -4.89 6.72
C LEU A 39 -18.88 -5.33 7.74
N CYS A 40 -17.86 -4.49 7.96
CA CYS A 40 -16.77 -4.81 8.88
C CYS A 40 -17.21 -4.76 10.35
N GLN A 41 -18.15 -3.90 10.73
CA GLN A 41 -18.70 -3.86 12.09
C GLN A 41 -19.35 -5.20 12.46
N ASN A 42 -20.19 -5.75 11.58
CA ASN A 42 -20.82 -7.04 11.80
C ASN A 42 -19.82 -8.19 11.87
N TRP A 43 -18.83 -8.18 10.95
CA TRP A 43 -17.78 -9.19 10.92
C TRP A 43 -16.88 -9.11 12.16
N ALA A 44 -16.38 -7.93 12.51
CA ALA A 44 -15.48 -7.72 13.65
C ALA A 44 -16.12 -8.14 14.96
N SER A 45 -17.40 -7.82 15.16
CA SER A 45 -18.17 -8.24 16.35
C SER A 45 -18.26 -9.75 16.48
N ARG A 46 -18.49 -10.48 15.36
CA ARG A 46 -18.56 -11.96 15.37
C ARG A 46 -17.20 -12.62 15.58
N ALA A 47 -16.13 -12.02 15.05
CA ALA A 47 -14.78 -12.55 15.12
C ALA A 47 -13.99 -12.08 16.37
N GLY A 48 -14.59 -11.25 17.23
CA GLY A 48 -13.95 -10.74 18.45
C GLY A 48 -12.89 -9.67 18.21
N HIS A 49 -12.92 -8.99 17.06
CA HIS A 49 -11.98 -7.91 16.75
C HIS A 49 -12.43 -6.56 17.30
N ASN A 50 -11.47 -5.71 17.67
CA ASN A 50 -11.70 -4.34 18.07
C ASN A 50 -11.56 -3.41 16.85
N LEU A 51 -12.67 -2.94 16.27
CA LEU A 51 -12.66 -2.08 15.10
C LEU A 51 -12.53 -0.60 15.50
N HIS A 52 -11.50 0.09 15.01
CA HIS A 52 -11.26 1.52 15.21
C HIS A 52 -11.44 2.28 13.92
N VAL A 53 -12.27 3.32 13.93
CA VAL A 53 -12.61 4.12 12.75
C VAL A 53 -11.78 5.39 12.70
N PHE A 54 -11.14 5.65 11.57
CA PHE A 54 -10.35 6.84 11.32
C PHE A 54 -10.90 7.64 10.14
N THR A 55 -11.14 8.93 10.35
CA THR A 55 -11.48 9.89 9.28
C THR A 55 -10.34 10.88 9.15
N VAL A 56 -9.83 11.10 7.93
CA VAL A 56 -8.80 12.11 7.68
C VAL A 56 -9.45 13.39 7.21
N ASP A 57 -9.34 14.43 8.03
CA ASP A 57 -9.66 15.79 7.65
C ASP A 57 -8.43 16.43 6.97
N HIS A 58 -8.56 16.68 5.67
CA HIS A 58 -7.48 17.27 4.88
C HIS A 58 -7.34 18.78 5.05
N GLY A 59 -8.33 19.47 5.67
CA GLY A 59 -8.35 20.92 5.85
C GLY A 59 -8.31 21.71 4.54
N LEU A 60 -8.70 21.08 3.40
CA LEU A 60 -8.68 21.69 2.08
C LEU A 60 -10.01 22.39 1.74
N ARG A 61 -11.08 22.06 2.45
CA ARG A 61 -12.44 22.62 2.30
C ARG A 61 -13.02 22.90 3.66
N CYS A 62 -13.90 23.90 3.73
CA CYS A 62 -14.59 24.25 4.99
C CYS A 62 -15.48 23.11 5.50
N GLU A 63 -16.08 22.35 4.58
CA GLU A 63 -17.03 21.27 4.88
C GLU A 63 -16.35 20.01 5.43
N SER A 64 -15.03 19.83 5.24
CA SER A 64 -14.33 18.59 5.63
C SER A 64 -14.40 18.30 7.13
N ALA A 65 -14.42 19.34 7.98
CA ALA A 65 -14.60 19.18 9.42
C ALA A 65 -16.03 18.72 9.78
N ASP A 66 -17.05 19.19 9.07
CA ASP A 66 -18.44 18.79 9.32
C ASP A 66 -18.73 17.39 8.78
N GLU A 67 -18.10 17.00 7.67
CA GLU A 67 -18.08 15.62 7.18
C GLU A 67 -17.50 14.66 8.21
N ALA A 68 -16.35 15.01 8.82
CA ALA A 68 -15.73 14.21 9.87
C ALA A 68 -16.63 14.09 11.12
N LYS A 69 -17.31 15.18 11.54
CA LYS A 69 -18.29 15.14 12.62
C LYS A 69 -19.50 14.26 12.27
N TRP A 70 -19.95 14.30 11.01
CA TRP A 70 -21.05 13.45 10.57
C TRP A 70 -20.65 11.97 10.64
N VAL A 71 -19.45 11.58 10.18
CA VAL A 71 -18.93 10.22 10.34
C VAL A 71 -18.85 9.83 11.81
N ALA A 72 -18.36 10.72 12.68
CA ALA A 72 -18.33 10.47 14.13
C ALA A 72 -19.72 10.12 14.70
N ARG A 73 -20.77 10.84 14.27
CA ARG A 73 -22.17 10.53 14.67
C ARG A 73 -22.63 9.16 14.16
N GLN A 74 -22.25 8.75 12.94
CA GLN A 74 -22.56 7.39 12.45
C GLN A 74 -21.84 6.33 13.27
N CYS A 75 -20.56 6.53 13.59
CA CYS A 75 -19.81 5.61 14.45
C CYS A 75 -20.38 5.50 15.84
N GLN A 76 -20.85 6.60 16.43
CA GLN A 76 -21.54 6.60 17.74
C GLN A 76 -22.80 5.73 17.71
N LYS A 77 -23.62 5.81 16.65
CA LYS A 77 -24.81 4.95 16.47
C LYS A 77 -24.44 3.45 16.39
N LEU A 78 -23.25 3.14 15.89
CA LEU A 78 -22.72 1.77 15.78
C LEU A 78 -21.90 1.33 17.00
N SER A 79 -21.78 2.17 18.02
CA SER A 79 -20.95 1.95 19.22
C SER A 79 -19.48 1.66 18.86
N LEU A 80 -18.94 2.33 17.84
CA LEU A 80 -17.55 2.18 17.37
C LEU A 80 -16.69 3.38 17.78
N PRO A 81 -15.46 3.17 18.27
CA PRO A 81 -14.50 4.24 18.51
C PRO A 81 -14.12 4.93 17.21
N HIS A 82 -14.22 6.26 17.20
CA HIS A 82 -13.90 7.09 16.04
C HIS A 82 -12.86 8.16 16.39
N HIS A 83 -11.93 8.39 15.46
CA HIS A 83 -10.87 9.40 15.58
C HIS A 83 -10.76 10.21 14.30
N THR A 84 -10.82 11.55 14.42
CA THR A 84 -10.52 12.47 13.32
C THR A 84 -9.04 12.78 13.30
N LEU A 85 -8.38 12.53 12.17
CA LEU A 85 -6.96 12.79 11.92
C LEU A 85 -6.81 14.07 11.10
N ILE A 86 -6.26 15.13 11.68
CA ILE A 86 -6.16 16.43 11.03
C ILE A 86 -4.82 16.58 10.31
N TRP A 87 -4.85 16.96 9.03
CA TRP A 87 -3.65 17.34 8.29
C TRP A 87 -3.29 18.81 8.57
N LYS A 88 -2.33 19.03 9.47
CA LYS A 88 -2.00 20.37 10.01
C LYS A 88 -1.41 21.35 8.99
N HIS A 89 -0.80 20.88 7.90
CA HIS A 89 -0.14 21.71 6.89
C HIS A 89 -0.58 21.29 5.48
N PRO A 90 -1.82 21.59 5.10
CA PRO A 90 -2.36 21.20 3.81
C PRO A 90 -1.61 21.89 2.66
N ARG A 91 -1.34 21.12 1.60
CA ARG A 91 -0.76 21.61 0.35
C ARG A 91 -1.74 21.33 -0.79
N PRO A 92 -1.95 22.25 -1.75
CA PRO A 92 -2.91 22.08 -2.84
C PRO A 92 -2.39 21.09 -3.90
N SER A 93 -2.15 19.85 -3.51
CA SER A 93 -1.67 18.76 -4.38
C SER A 93 -2.32 17.45 -3.97
N GLN A 94 -2.98 16.78 -4.91
CA GLN A 94 -3.58 15.45 -4.68
C GLN A 94 -2.55 14.41 -4.23
N ALA A 95 -1.33 14.44 -4.79
CA ALA A 95 -0.25 13.55 -4.39
C ALA A 95 0.18 13.79 -2.94
N ALA A 96 0.29 15.07 -2.52
CA ALA A 96 0.62 15.43 -1.15
C ALA A 96 -0.51 15.04 -0.18
N ALA A 97 -1.77 15.30 -0.54
CA ALA A 97 -2.94 14.90 0.25
C ALA A 97 -3.03 13.37 0.43
N ARG A 98 -2.79 12.61 -0.66
CA ARG A 98 -2.73 11.15 -0.60
C ARG A 98 -1.60 10.65 0.31
N GLN A 99 -0.42 11.22 0.20
CA GLN A 99 0.73 10.85 1.04
C GLN A 99 0.47 11.19 2.51
N ALA A 100 -0.04 12.41 2.80
CA ALA A 100 -0.41 12.83 4.15
C ALA A 100 -1.47 11.91 4.76
N ARG A 101 -2.51 11.53 3.99
CA ARG A 101 -3.54 10.58 4.43
C ARG A 101 -2.92 9.25 4.88
N HIS A 102 -2.06 8.66 4.04
CA HIS A 102 -1.45 7.38 4.41
C HIS A 102 -0.52 7.50 5.62
N ARG A 103 0.24 8.60 5.77
CA ARG A 103 1.07 8.83 6.96
C ARG A 103 0.25 8.99 8.24
N LEU A 104 -0.82 9.77 8.19
CA LEU A 104 -1.71 9.96 9.34
C LEU A 104 -2.36 8.64 9.75
N LEU A 105 -2.89 7.88 8.79
CA LEU A 105 -3.49 6.58 9.03
C LEU A 105 -2.47 5.57 9.58
N ALA A 106 -1.25 5.54 9.03
CA ALA A 106 -0.20 4.65 9.51
C ALA A 106 0.18 4.94 10.97
N LYS A 107 0.35 6.22 11.33
CA LYS A 107 0.61 6.61 12.72
C LYS A 107 -0.56 6.26 13.66
N ALA A 108 -1.79 6.44 13.20
CA ALA A 108 -2.97 6.07 13.98
C ALA A 108 -3.04 4.54 14.20
N CYS A 109 -2.75 3.74 13.18
CA CYS A 109 -2.66 2.29 13.29
C CYS A 109 -1.59 1.85 14.31
N GLN A 110 -0.41 2.47 14.29
CA GLN A 110 0.63 2.22 15.29
C GLN A 110 0.14 2.54 16.71
N GLY A 111 -0.56 3.66 16.88
CA GLY A 111 -1.09 4.09 18.18
C GLY A 111 -2.08 3.11 18.82
N ILE A 112 -2.77 2.31 18.02
CA ILE A 112 -3.70 1.28 18.49
C ILE A 112 -3.14 -0.16 18.36
N GLY A 113 -1.87 -0.31 17.96
CA GLY A 113 -1.23 -1.61 17.73
C GLY A 113 -1.82 -2.40 16.57
N SER A 114 -2.47 -1.75 15.60
CA SER A 114 -3.07 -2.42 14.44
C SER A 114 -2.06 -2.65 13.34
N ARG A 115 -2.02 -3.88 12.83
CA ARG A 115 -1.29 -4.26 11.60
C ARG A 115 -2.14 -4.23 10.35
N TRP A 116 -3.46 -3.99 10.47
CA TRP A 116 -4.41 -4.00 9.39
C TRP A 116 -5.13 -2.66 9.27
N LEU A 117 -5.16 -2.13 8.03
CA LEU A 117 -5.94 -0.97 7.67
C LEU A 117 -6.89 -1.32 6.52
N LEU A 118 -8.20 -1.27 6.79
CA LEU A 118 -9.23 -1.55 5.81
C LEU A 118 -9.58 -0.30 5.02
N LEU A 119 -9.66 -0.42 3.69
CA LEU A 119 -9.90 0.68 2.76
C LEU A 119 -11.06 0.36 1.81
N GLY A 120 -11.98 1.29 1.61
CA GLY A 120 -13.17 1.16 0.76
C GLY A 120 -12.89 1.40 -0.73
N HIS A 121 -11.83 0.78 -1.31
CA HIS A 121 -11.64 0.80 -2.75
C HIS A 121 -12.52 -0.25 -3.43
N THR A 122 -12.98 0.06 -4.65
CA THR A 122 -13.94 -0.74 -5.45
C THR A 122 -13.35 -1.16 -6.79
N LEU A 123 -14.08 -1.97 -7.54
CA LEU A 123 -13.70 -2.38 -8.89
C LEU A 123 -13.65 -1.17 -9.85
N ASP A 124 -14.52 -0.17 -9.63
CA ASP A 124 -14.48 1.08 -10.36
C ASP A 124 -13.15 1.83 -10.17
N ASP A 125 -12.57 1.81 -8.97
CA ASP A 125 -11.25 2.42 -8.72
C ASP A 125 -10.13 1.72 -9.49
N VAL A 126 -10.25 0.41 -9.72
CA VAL A 126 -9.34 -0.35 -10.57
C VAL A 126 -9.51 0.08 -12.02
N ALA A 127 -10.75 0.14 -12.55
CA ALA A 127 -11.06 0.57 -13.92
C ALA A 127 -10.56 2.00 -14.18
N GLU A 128 -10.86 2.95 -13.28
CA GLU A 128 -10.37 4.32 -13.35
C GLU A 128 -8.83 4.37 -13.41
N THR A 129 -8.15 3.56 -12.59
CA THR A 129 -6.67 3.52 -12.58
C THR A 129 -6.10 2.95 -13.87
N ILE A 130 -6.72 1.91 -14.44
CA ILE A 130 -6.34 1.36 -15.74
C ILE A 130 -6.46 2.43 -16.83
N ALA A 131 -7.61 3.12 -16.90
CA ALA A 131 -7.85 4.18 -17.88
C ALA A 131 -6.82 5.32 -17.77
N MET A 132 -6.56 5.81 -16.55
CA MET A 132 -5.54 6.85 -16.30
C MET A 132 -4.12 6.41 -16.69
N ARG A 133 -3.75 5.14 -16.48
CA ARG A 133 -2.43 4.62 -16.84
C ARG A 133 -2.31 4.37 -18.33
N ALA A 134 -3.38 3.90 -18.98
CA ALA A 134 -3.44 3.72 -20.42
C ALA A 134 -3.24 5.05 -21.18
N THR A 135 -3.91 6.14 -20.74
CA THR A 135 -3.73 7.48 -21.35
C THR A 135 -2.31 8.02 -21.19
N ARG A 136 -1.56 7.54 -20.20
CA ARG A 136 -0.15 7.89 -19.97
C ARG A 136 0.84 6.96 -20.67
N GLY A 137 0.37 6.05 -21.54
CA GLY A 137 1.21 5.10 -22.27
C GLY A 137 1.85 4.02 -21.40
N VAL A 138 1.30 3.74 -20.21
CA VAL A 138 1.82 2.65 -19.37
C VAL A 138 1.47 1.32 -20.01
N ALA A 139 2.46 0.41 -20.09
CA ALA A 139 2.29 -0.92 -20.66
C ALA A 139 1.16 -1.70 -19.97
N PRO A 140 0.35 -2.48 -20.72
CA PRO A 140 -0.87 -3.11 -20.22
C PRO A 140 -0.70 -3.91 -18.93
N GLU A 141 0.36 -4.70 -18.79
CA GLU A 141 0.65 -5.52 -17.62
C GLU A 141 0.94 -4.70 -16.35
N LYS A 142 1.27 -3.41 -16.50
CA LYS A 142 1.55 -2.46 -15.42
C LYS A 142 0.36 -1.52 -15.14
N GLN A 143 -0.75 -1.61 -15.89
CA GLN A 143 -1.90 -0.72 -15.76
C GLN A 143 -2.80 -1.06 -14.57
N ALA A 144 -2.83 -2.31 -14.08
CA ALA A 144 -3.70 -2.71 -12.99
C ALA A 144 -3.61 -1.76 -11.77
N GLY A 145 -4.76 -1.53 -11.16
CA GLY A 145 -4.96 -0.65 -10.02
C GLY A 145 -4.39 -1.20 -8.68
N PRO A 146 -4.95 -0.78 -7.56
CA PRO A 146 -4.59 -1.34 -6.26
C PRO A 146 -4.93 -2.84 -6.22
N MET A 147 -4.06 -3.63 -5.59
CA MET A 147 -4.32 -5.05 -5.30
C MET A 147 -5.22 -5.19 -4.06
N PRO A 148 -5.92 -6.34 -3.86
CA PRO A 148 -6.70 -6.60 -2.66
C PRO A 148 -5.91 -6.39 -1.37
N VAL A 149 -4.69 -6.90 -1.32
CA VAL A 149 -3.76 -6.75 -0.19
C VAL A 149 -2.49 -6.05 -0.67
N SER A 150 -1.95 -5.14 0.12
CA SER A 150 -0.67 -4.49 -0.16
C SER A 150 -0.01 -3.95 1.11
N VAL A 151 1.30 -3.76 1.07
CA VAL A 151 2.00 -2.96 2.08
C VAL A 151 1.54 -1.51 2.06
N SER A 152 1.78 -0.80 3.16
CA SER A 152 1.55 0.65 3.23
C SER A 152 2.47 1.38 2.24
N PRO A 153 1.95 2.39 1.49
CA PRO A 153 2.74 3.14 0.52
C PRO A 153 3.60 4.25 1.16
N VAL A 154 3.71 4.29 2.47
CA VAL A 154 4.54 5.26 3.20
C VAL A 154 5.51 4.52 4.10
N TRP A 155 6.72 5.01 4.15
CA TRP A 155 7.81 4.44 4.92
C TRP A 155 8.61 5.57 5.60
N PRO A 156 9.04 5.43 6.86
CA PRO A 156 8.93 4.25 7.74
C PRO A 156 7.60 4.13 8.50
N GLU A 157 6.70 5.13 8.47
CA GLU A 157 5.48 5.15 9.29
C GLU A 157 4.55 3.94 9.01
N GLY A 158 4.62 3.39 7.80
CA GLY A 158 3.83 2.23 7.39
C GLY A 158 4.50 0.88 7.63
N HIS A 159 5.61 0.82 8.37
CA HIS A 159 6.24 -0.44 8.73
C HIS A 159 5.24 -1.38 9.42
N ASN A 160 5.21 -2.65 9.02
CA ASN A 160 4.28 -3.67 9.51
C ASN A 160 2.79 -3.36 9.32
N LEU A 161 2.42 -2.41 8.46
CA LEU A 161 1.03 -2.09 8.16
C LEU A 161 0.60 -2.67 6.82
N THR A 162 -0.37 -3.58 6.86
CA THR A 162 -1.03 -4.19 5.71
C THR A 162 -2.32 -3.45 5.37
N LEU A 163 -2.49 -3.08 4.11
CA LEU A 163 -3.72 -2.50 3.57
C LEU A 163 -4.57 -3.60 2.95
N LEU A 164 -5.80 -3.76 3.41
CA LEU A 164 -6.80 -4.67 2.85
C LEU A 164 -7.94 -3.88 2.22
N ARG A 165 -8.45 -4.34 1.06
CA ARG A 165 -9.54 -3.70 0.30
C ARG A 165 -10.68 -4.70 0.08
N PRO A 166 -11.53 -4.88 1.10
CA PRO A 166 -12.57 -5.92 1.07
C PRO A 166 -13.62 -5.72 -0.04
N LEU A 167 -13.81 -4.50 -0.52
CA LEU A 167 -14.77 -4.18 -1.58
C LEU A 167 -14.17 -4.11 -2.98
N LEU A 168 -12.89 -4.51 -3.17
CA LEU A 168 -12.17 -4.25 -4.42
C LEU A 168 -12.78 -4.96 -5.64
N LEU A 169 -13.47 -6.07 -5.46
CA LEU A 169 -14.16 -6.78 -6.54
C LEU A 169 -15.64 -6.41 -6.65
N GLN A 170 -16.13 -5.44 -5.85
CA GLN A 170 -17.50 -4.97 -5.89
C GLN A 170 -17.64 -3.72 -6.78
N GLN A 171 -18.70 -3.66 -7.56
CA GLN A 171 -19.05 -2.47 -8.34
C GLN A 171 -19.71 -1.43 -7.43
N ARG A 172 -19.45 -0.15 -7.70
CA ARG A 172 -20.00 0.96 -6.92
C ARG A 172 -21.53 1.02 -6.95
N ASP A 173 -22.15 0.66 -8.06
CA ASP A 173 -23.60 0.64 -8.18
C ASP A 173 -24.24 -0.47 -7.33
N THR A 174 -23.60 -1.62 -7.21
CA THR A 174 -24.00 -2.69 -6.28
C THR A 174 -23.90 -2.23 -4.83
N ILE A 175 -22.82 -1.54 -4.47
CA ILE A 175 -22.63 -0.95 -3.13
C ILE A 175 -23.75 0.06 -2.82
N ARG A 176 -24.06 0.95 -3.77
CA ARG A 176 -25.13 1.94 -3.61
C ARG A 176 -26.51 1.30 -3.48
N ALA A 177 -26.80 0.26 -4.24
CA ALA A 177 -28.03 -0.50 -4.14
C ALA A 177 -28.17 -1.14 -2.74
N TRP A 178 -27.09 -1.71 -2.23
CA TRP A 178 -27.05 -2.31 -0.89
C TRP A 178 -27.30 -1.25 0.21
N LEU A 179 -26.63 -0.10 0.15
CA LEU A 179 -26.82 1.00 1.12
C LEU A 179 -28.27 1.48 1.12
N LYS A 180 -28.87 1.68 -0.06
CA LYS A 180 -30.30 2.07 -0.20
C LYS A 180 -31.24 1.02 0.40
N ALA A 181 -30.98 -0.28 0.13
CA ALA A 181 -31.79 -1.36 0.67
C ALA A 181 -31.75 -1.43 2.20
N LYS A 182 -30.62 -1.03 2.82
CA LYS A 182 -30.43 -0.97 4.27
C LYS A 182 -30.79 0.39 4.88
N ALA A 183 -31.28 1.35 4.08
CA ALA A 183 -31.58 2.73 4.49
C ALA A 183 -30.38 3.43 5.18
N ILE A 184 -29.17 3.17 4.68
CA ILE A 184 -27.94 3.79 5.17
C ILE A 184 -27.66 5.04 4.33
N GLU A 185 -27.58 6.18 4.99
CA GLU A 185 -27.22 7.46 4.38
C GLU A 185 -25.71 7.57 4.21
N TRP A 186 -25.27 8.33 3.20
CA TRP A 186 -23.85 8.65 2.95
C TRP A 186 -23.70 10.08 2.43
N ILE A 187 -22.48 10.59 2.48
CA ILE A 187 -22.14 11.91 1.93
C ILE A 187 -21.79 11.76 0.45
N ASP A 188 -22.49 12.47 -0.42
CA ASP A 188 -22.10 12.66 -1.82
C ASP A 188 -21.27 13.95 -1.94
N ASP A 189 -19.94 13.80 -1.89
CA ASP A 189 -18.99 14.91 -2.02
C ASP A 189 -19.08 15.54 -3.43
N PRO A 190 -19.41 16.84 -3.56
CA PRO A 190 -19.47 17.52 -4.85
C PRO A 190 -18.19 17.45 -5.66
N SER A 191 -17.01 17.36 -5.00
CA SER A 191 -15.72 17.22 -5.70
C SER A 191 -15.59 15.91 -6.49
N ASN A 192 -16.44 14.91 -6.19
CA ASN A 192 -16.53 13.68 -6.99
C ASN A 192 -17.12 13.89 -8.40
N GLN A 193 -17.65 15.08 -8.68
CA GLN A 193 -18.21 15.47 -9.97
C GLN A 193 -17.37 16.55 -10.68
N ASP A 194 -16.35 17.10 -10.03
CA ASP A 194 -15.51 18.17 -10.59
C ASP A 194 -14.57 17.62 -11.69
N PRO A 195 -14.77 18.02 -12.97
CA PRO A 195 -13.97 17.54 -14.10
C PRO A 195 -12.54 18.07 -14.11
N SER A 196 -12.18 19.01 -13.23
CA SER A 196 -10.77 19.42 -13.07
C SER A 196 -9.90 18.24 -12.62
N TYR A 197 -10.49 17.25 -11.93
CA TYR A 197 -9.81 16.05 -11.50
C TYR A 197 -9.77 14.99 -12.60
N GLU A 198 -8.56 14.51 -12.94
CA GLU A 198 -8.34 13.47 -13.97
C GLU A 198 -9.21 12.23 -13.73
N ARG A 199 -9.34 11.82 -12.47
CA ARG A 199 -10.13 10.64 -12.06
C ARG A 199 -11.62 10.81 -12.38
N VAL A 200 -12.17 12.00 -12.20
CA VAL A 200 -13.57 12.31 -12.54
C VAL A 200 -13.78 12.26 -14.04
N ARG A 201 -12.85 12.84 -14.82
CA ARG A 201 -12.92 12.76 -16.30
C ARG A 201 -12.90 11.32 -16.79
N GLN A 202 -12.00 10.47 -16.25
CA GLN A 202 -11.94 9.06 -16.64
C GLN A 202 -13.22 8.30 -16.27
N ARG A 203 -13.80 8.59 -15.10
CA ARG A 203 -15.08 8.02 -14.69
C ARG A 203 -16.22 8.38 -15.65
N GLN A 204 -16.27 9.63 -16.11
CA GLN A 204 -17.26 10.07 -17.11
C GLN A 204 -17.07 9.34 -18.43
N VAL A 205 -15.83 9.24 -18.93
CA VAL A 205 -15.50 8.49 -20.14
C VAL A 205 -15.90 7.01 -20.03
N LEU A 206 -15.64 6.37 -18.89
CA LEU A 206 -16.01 4.98 -18.67
C LEU A 206 -17.52 4.75 -18.63
N LYS A 207 -18.29 5.73 -18.13
CA LYS A 207 -19.77 5.66 -18.10
C LYS A 207 -20.42 5.86 -19.47
N THR A 208 -19.79 6.62 -20.36
CA THR A 208 -20.33 6.90 -21.71
C THR A 208 -19.91 5.85 -22.75
N ARG A 209 -19.03 4.92 -22.41
CA ARG A 209 -18.63 3.83 -23.30
C ARG A 209 -19.67 2.72 -23.31
N GLU A 210 -20.25 2.46 -24.47
CA GLU A 210 -21.17 1.33 -24.66
C GLU A 210 -20.48 -0.04 -24.50
N ASP A 211 -19.17 -0.12 -24.86
CA ASP A 211 -18.37 -1.35 -24.79
C ASP A 211 -17.74 -1.61 -23.39
N GLY A 212 -18.09 -0.81 -22.37
CA GLY A 212 -17.48 -0.92 -21.05
C GLY A 212 -16.02 -0.44 -20.99
N PRO A 213 -15.26 -0.80 -19.97
CA PRO A 213 -13.84 -0.45 -19.85
C PRO A 213 -13.04 -1.13 -20.96
N SER A 214 -12.05 -0.43 -21.52
CA SER A 214 -11.17 -0.94 -22.60
C SER A 214 -10.42 -2.23 -22.22
N ARG A 215 -10.44 -2.60 -20.97
CA ARG A 215 -9.87 -3.82 -20.39
C ARG A 215 -10.64 -4.18 -19.14
N ASP A 216 -11.02 -5.45 -19.01
CA ASP A 216 -11.67 -5.96 -17.81
C ASP A 216 -10.78 -5.78 -16.58
N PRO A 217 -11.26 -5.08 -15.52
CA PRO A 217 -10.46 -4.80 -14.34
C PRO A 217 -10.01 -6.05 -13.57
N VAL A 218 -10.85 -7.09 -13.53
CA VAL A 218 -10.52 -8.35 -12.83
C VAL A 218 -9.40 -9.07 -13.56
N SER A 219 -9.52 -9.23 -14.89
CA SER A 219 -8.47 -9.80 -15.72
C SER A 219 -7.15 -9.03 -15.61
N ALA A 220 -7.21 -7.70 -15.50
CA ALA A 220 -6.01 -6.89 -15.30
C ALA A 220 -5.34 -7.14 -13.95
N LEU A 221 -6.11 -7.32 -12.87
CA LEU A 221 -5.58 -7.71 -11.56
C LEU A 221 -4.93 -9.09 -11.60
N GLN A 222 -5.58 -10.07 -12.23
CA GLN A 222 -5.07 -11.44 -12.40
C GLN A 222 -3.78 -11.46 -13.22
N GLN A 223 -3.70 -10.74 -14.34
CA GLN A 223 -2.47 -10.64 -15.14
C GLN A 223 -1.31 -10.02 -14.36
N ARG A 224 -1.58 -8.97 -13.58
CA ARG A 224 -0.56 -8.39 -12.70
C ARG A 224 -0.10 -9.40 -11.66
N LEU A 225 -1.01 -10.17 -11.08
CA LEU A 225 -0.67 -11.21 -10.12
C LEU A 225 0.22 -12.28 -10.77
N HIS A 226 -0.18 -12.80 -11.91
CA HIS A 226 0.60 -13.82 -12.64
C HIS A 226 2.03 -13.35 -12.95
N ALA A 227 2.21 -12.06 -13.27
CA ALA A 227 3.53 -11.46 -13.51
C ALA A 227 4.38 -11.33 -12.23
N THR A 228 3.77 -11.35 -11.05
CA THR A 228 4.48 -11.17 -9.76
C THR A 228 4.64 -12.45 -8.95
N VAL A 229 3.82 -13.48 -9.17
CA VAL A 229 3.91 -14.77 -8.46
C VAL A 229 5.31 -15.40 -8.51
N PRO A 230 6.05 -15.39 -9.65
CA PRO A 230 7.41 -15.93 -9.70
C PRO A 230 8.39 -15.24 -8.74
N LEU A 231 8.10 -14.00 -8.31
CA LEU A 231 8.96 -13.27 -7.38
C LEU A 231 8.90 -13.79 -5.94
N ILE A 232 7.91 -14.61 -5.56
CA ILE A 232 7.71 -15.06 -4.18
C ILE A 232 8.95 -15.82 -3.67
N SER A 233 9.38 -16.84 -4.43
CA SER A 233 10.55 -17.65 -4.09
C SER A 233 11.83 -16.82 -4.07
N ASP A 234 11.97 -15.94 -5.06
CA ASP A 234 13.16 -15.11 -5.20
C ASP A 234 13.29 -14.10 -4.06
N LEU A 235 12.19 -13.41 -3.70
CA LEU A 235 12.17 -12.47 -2.57
C LEU A 235 12.45 -13.17 -1.25
N ARG A 236 11.91 -14.38 -1.03
CA ARG A 236 12.19 -15.17 0.17
C ARG A 236 13.66 -15.60 0.24
N MET A 237 14.23 -16.05 -0.87
CA MET A 237 15.65 -16.41 -0.95
C MET A 237 16.55 -15.18 -0.74
N ILE A 238 16.26 -14.07 -1.40
CA ILE A 238 17.02 -12.82 -1.23
C ILE A 238 16.95 -12.35 0.23
N ALA A 239 15.78 -12.42 0.85
CA ALA A 239 15.58 -12.02 2.25
C ALA A 239 16.39 -12.85 3.24
N GLN A 240 16.64 -14.13 2.95
CA GLN A 240 17.50 -15.00 3.78
C GLN A 240 18.98 -14.60 3.69
N ASN A 241 19.38 -13.93 2.61
CA ASN A 241 20.76 -13.51 2.34
C ASN A 241 21.00 -12.02 2.61
N VAL A 242 20.10 -11.34 3.32
CA VAL A 242 20.31 -9.97 3.82
C VAL A 242 21.20 -10.04 5.05
N ASP A 243 22.29 -9.28 5.05
CA ASP A 243 23.19 -9.24 6.19
C ASP A 243 22.65 -8.35 7.34
N PRO A 244 23.22 -8.41 8.54
CA PRO A 244 22.77 -7.58 9.67
C PRO A 244 22.88 -6.07 9.44
N PHE A 245 23.64 -5.62 8.47
CA PHE A 245 23.83 -4.22 8.09
C PHE A 245 22.88 -3.76 6.99
N GLY A 246 22.02 -4.67 6.50
CA GLY A 246 21.03 -4.39 5.46
C GLY A 246 21.60 -4.42 4.04
N LEU A 247 22.75 -5.09 3.82
CA LEU A 247 23.23 -5.39 2.49
C LEU A 247 22.46 -6.56 1.90
N VAL A 248 22.02 -6.40 0.65
CA VAL A 248 21.21 -7.38 -0.07
C VAL A 248 22.05 -7.99 -1.18
N SER A 249 22.11 -9.31 -1.25
CA SER A 249 22.78 -10.04 -2.33
C SER A 249 21.73 -10.53 -3.34
N LEU A 250 21.83 -10.06 -4.59
CA LEU A 250 20.99 -10.48 -5.71
C LEU A 250 21.79 -11.41 -6.63
N PRO A 251 21.35 -12.66 -6.87
CA PRO A 251 21.97 -13.53 -7.86
C PRO A 251 22.08 -12.87 -9.24
N SER A 252 23.19 -13.07 -9.92
CA SER A 252 23.45 -12.40 -11.20
C SER A 252 22.64 -12.95 -12.37
N ASP A 253 22.13 -14.17 -12.27
CA ASP A 253 21.25 -14.82 -13.25
C ASP A 253 19.87 -14.17 -13.35
N PHE A 254 19.45 -13.39 -12.35
CA PHE A 254 18.20 -12.62 -12.42
C PHE A 254 18.24 -11.46 -13.43
N ILE A 255 19.43 -11.07 -13.91
CA ILE A 255 19.60 -9.91 -14.82
C ILE A 255 18.73 -10.04 -16.09
N ASP A 256 18.52 -11.25 -16.56
CA ASP A 256 17.83 -11.48 -17.84
C ASP A 256 16.29 -11.54 -17.72
N ASN A 257 15.75 -11.90 -16.57
CA ASN A 257 14.33 -12.22 -16.45
C ASN A 257 13.54 -11.29 -15.51
N GLN A 258 13.93 -11.17 -14.25
CA GLN A 258 13.08 -10.55 -13.22
C GLN A 258 13.68 -9.30 -12.58
N MET A 259 14.86 -8.87 -13.04
CA MET A 259 15.64 -7.83 -12.40
C MET A 259 14.88 -6.50 -12.25
N ASP A 260 14.09 -6.06 -13.24
CA ASP A 260 13.30 -4.79 -13.12
C ASP A 260 12.33 -4.85 -11.93
N ALA A 261 11.62 -5.97 -11.79
CA ALA A 261 10.66 -6.17 -10.71
C ALA A 261 11.37 -6.25 -9.35
N LEU A 262 12.46 -7.03 -9.25
CA LEU A 262 13.27 -7.17 -8.03
C LEU A 262 13.89 -5.84 -7.62
N LEU A 263 14.51 -5.09 -8.53
CA LEU A 263 15.09 -3.78 -8.23
C LEU A 263 14.05 -2.77 -7.74
N SER A 264 12.80 -2.89 -8.21
CA SER A 264 11.71 -2.02 -7.72
C SER A 264 11.36 -2.23 -6.25
N LEU A 265 11.69 -3.39 -5.67
CA LEU A 265 11.46 -3.75 -4.26
C LEU A 265 12.74 -3.66 -3.43
N VAL A 266 13.86 -4.16 -3.96
CA VAL A 266 15.14 -4.24 -3.25
C VAL A 266 15.77 -2.86 -3.05
N ILE A 267 15.77 -2.00 -4.06
CA ILE A 267 16.38 -0.66 -3.94
C ILE A 267 15.72 0.16 -2.81
N PRO A 268 14.38 0.32 -2.75
CA PRO A 268 13.76 1.03 -1.65
C PRO A 268 14.01 0.39 -0.28
N ALA A 269 14.04 -0.95 -0.22
CA ALA A 269 14.31 -1.67 1.02
C ALA A 269 15.74 -1.40 1.53
N ALA A 270 16.75 -1.56 0.66
CA ALA A 270 18.14 -1.32 1.00
C ALA A 270 18.45 0.18 1.28
N ALA A 271 17.76 1.09 0.61
CA ALA A 271 17.91 2.53 0.79
C ALA A 271 17.11 3.12 1.96
N GLY A 272 16.14 2.36 2.53
CA GLY A 272 15.34 2.80 3.67
C GLY A 272 14.21 3.80 3.34
N HIS A 273 13.64 3.76 2.12
CA HIS A 273 12.55 4.66 1.73
C HIS A 273 11.38 3.95 1.02
N ASP A 274 10.32 4.70 0.66
CA ASP A 274 9.06 4.17 0.14
C ASP A 274 8.96 4.12 -1.41
N ARG A 275 9.87 4.76 -2.14
CA ARG A 275 9.70 4.98 -3.58
C ARG A 275 10.70 4.19 -4.43
N PRO A 276 10.22 3.31 -5.32
CA PRO A 276 11.10 2.71 -6.31
C PRO A 276 11.60 3.78 -7.31
N PRO A 277 12.82 3.65 -7.83
CA PRO A 277 13.30 4.45 -8.95
C PRO A 277 12.40 4.30 -10.18
N ARG A 278 12.46 5.24 -11.11
CA ARG A 278 11.69 5.16 -12.37
C ARG A 278 12.10 3.92 -13.17
N ALA A 279 11.14 3.33 -13.89
CA ALA A 279 11.41 2.15 -14.73
C ALA A 279 12.49 2.41 -15.79
N THR A 280 12.52 3.61 -16.37
CA THR A 280 13.57 4.04 -17.33
C THR A 280 14.96 3.93 -16.72
N ASP A 281 15.10 4.40 -15.46
CA ASP A 281 16.40 4.45 -14.77
C ASP A 281 16.83 3.04 -14.33
N ARG A 282 15.87 2.22 -13.87
CA ARG A 282 16.14 0.79 -13.57
C ARG A 282 16.56 0.02 -14.83
N ASN A 283 15.88 0.24 -15.96
CA ASN A 283 16.24 -0.40 -17.23
C ASN A 283 17.62 0.03 -17.73
N ALA A 284 17.99 1.30 -17.55
CA ALA A 284 19.35 1.77 -17.85
C ALA A 284 20.39 1.08 -16.96
N LEU A 285 20.10 0.97 -15.65
CA LEU A 285 20.96 0.26 -14.70
C LEU A 285 21.11 -1.23 -15.07
N ILE A 286 20.02 -1.92 -15.42
CA ILE A 286 20.08 -3.34 -15.83
C ILE A 286 20.98 -3.52 -17.05
N LYS A 287 20.88 -2.64 -18.05
CA LYS A 287 21.76 -2.67 -19.22
C LYS A 287 23.24 -2.48 -18.83
N ALA A 288 23.51 -1.55 -17.92
CA ALA A 288 24.85 -1.31 -17.43
C ALA A 288 25.40 -2.52 -16.63
N LEU A 289 24.58 -3.14 -15.78
CA LEU A 289 24.96 -4.32 -15.01
C LEU A 289 25.29 -5.54 -15.87
N LYS A 290 24.65 -5.69 -17.05
CA LYS A 290 24.93 -6.78 -18.00
C LYS A 290 26.36 -6.76 -18.53
N THR A 291 26.93 -5.57 -18.70
CA THR A 291 28.28 -5.37 -19.26
C THR A 291 29.32 -4.98 -18.21
N ALA A 292 28.90 -4.87 -16.95
CA ALA A 292 29.76 -4.42 -15.87
C ALA A 292 30.84 -5.45 -15.51
N GLN A 293 32.04 -4.96 -15.24
CA GLN A 293 33.13 -5.76 -14.67
C GLN A 293 32.94 -5.97 -13.16
N THR A 294 33.53 -7.04 -12.63
CA THR A 294 33.52 -7.29 -11.17
C THR A 294 34.16 -6.11 -10.44
N GLY A 295 33.52 -5.65 -9.39
CA GLY A 295 33.89 -4.47 -8.59
C GLY A 295 33.34 -3.15 -9.10
N GLN A 296 32.72 -3.10 -10.27
CA GLN A 296 32.12 -1.89 -10.81
C GLN A 296 30.88 -1.54 -10.01
N ARG A 297 30.75 -0.24 -9.63
CA ARG A 297 29.67 0.30 -8.81
C ARG A 297 28.77 1.25 -9.60
N PHE A 298 27.49 1.24 -9.23
CA PHE A 298 26.45 2.12 -9.73
C PHE A 298 25.66 2.66 -8.55
N THR A 299 24.97 3.80 -8.72
CA THR A 299 24.02 4.33 -7.72
C THR A 299 22.68 4.60 -8.36
N LEU A 300 21.61 4.25 -7.65
CA LEU A 300 20.25 4.52 -8.08
C LEU A 300 19.29 4.56 -6.88
N GLY A 301 18.51 5.64 -6.77
CA GLY A 301 17.44 5.73 -5.78
C GLY A 301 17.89 5.59 -4.33
N GLY A 302 19.04 6.16 -3.96
CA GLY A 302 19.60 6.10 -2.61
C GLY A 302 20.28 4.77 -2.24
N ALA A 303 20.42 3.86 -3.20
CA ALA A 303 21.21 2.65 -3.06
C ALA A 303 22.43 2.66 -3.99
N TRP A 304 23.52 2.03 -3.55
CA TRP A 304 24.61 1.64 -4.44
C TRP A 304 24.47 0.15 -4.78
N LEU A 305 24.92 -0.21 -5.98
CA LEU A 305 24.95 -1.57 -6.48
C LEU A 305 26.37 -1.87 -6.97
N GLU A 306 26.94 -3.01 -6.58
CA GLU A 306 28.27 -3.44 -7.01
C GLU A 306 28.20 -4.81 -7.66
N ARG A 307 28.72 -4.92 -8.87
CA ARG A 307 28.86 -6.20 -9.58
C ARG A 307 29.92 -7.05 -8.91
N LYS A 308 29.55 -8.22 -8.42
CA LYS A 308 30.45 -9.30 -8.02
C LYS A 308 30.47 -10.39 -9.10
N SER A 309 31.28 -11.47 -8.93
CA SER A 309 31.32 -12.57 -9.89
C SER A 309 29.94 -13.18 -10.13
N ASP A 310 29.28 -13.61 -9.04
CA ASP A 310 28.06 -14.42 -9.10
C ASP A 310 26.81 -13.72 -8.58
N TYR A 311 26.95 -12.50 -8.05
CA TYR A 311 25.85 -11.72 -7.49
C TYR A 311 26.07 -10.22 -7.66
N ILE A 312 25.03 -9.46 -7.40
CA ILE A 312 25.06 -8.01 -7.28
C ILE A 312 24.79 -7.67 -5.81
N LEU A 313 25.74 -6.97 -5.19
CA LEU A 313 25.58 -6.48 -3.82
C LEU A 313 24.90 -5.13 -3.85
N VAL A 314 23.82 -4.98 -3.05
CA VAL A 314 23.03 -3.75 -2.96
C VAL A 314 23.10 -3.25 -1.53
N GLY A 315 23.41 -1.97 -1.36
CA GLY A 315 23.46 -1.33 -0.05
C GLY A 315 23.00 0.11 -0.12
N ARG A 316 22.82 0.73 1.05
CA ARG A 316 22.47 2.14 1.15
C ARG A 316 23.60 3.03 0.64
N GLU A 317 23.27 4.00 -0.20
CA GLU A 317 24.24 5.01 -0.66
C GLU A 317 24.73 5.85 0.53
N PRO A 318 26.08 6.06 0.66
CA PRO A 318 26.62 6.95 1.68
C PRO A 318 26.07 8.37 1.53
N GLY A 319 25.57 8.94 2.62
CA GLY A 319 24.99 10.28 2.61
C GLY A 319 24.49 10.70 3.98
N PRO A 320 23.84 11.87 4.09
CA PRO A 320 23.26 12.31 5.36
C PRO A 320 22.34 11.27 5.95
N VAL A 321 22.55 10.95 7.22
CA VAL A 321 21.73 10.02 7.99
C VAL A 321 20.88 10.82 8.95
N PRO A 322 19.59 10.48 9.17
CA PRO A 322 18.78 11.14 10.19
C PRO A 322 19.45 11.06 11.55
N VAL A 323 19.69 12.21 12.18
CA VAL A 323 20.34 12.29 13.51
C VAL A 323 19.34 11.89 14.60
N ASP A 324 18.04 11.96 14.31
CA ASP A 324 16.97 11.72 15.28
C ASP A 324 16.22 10.43 14.96
N TYR A 325 16.12 9.54 15.96
CA TYR A 325 15.18 8.44 15.99
C TYR A 325 13.81 8.94 16.48
N ARG A 326 12.81 8.92 15.62
CA ARG A 326 11.45 9.36 15.96
C ARG A 326 10.45 8.22 16.14
N GLY A 327 10.89 7.11 16.68
CA GLY A 327 10.00 6.10 17.24
C GLY A 327 9.43 5.04 16.28
N VAL A 328 9.93 4.94 15.00
CA VAL A 328 9.54 3.83 14.11
C VAL A 328 10.77 3.06 13.64
N LEU A 329 11.52 3.61 12.72
CA LEU A 329 12.76 3.00 12.22
C LEU A 329 13.85 4.09 12.09
N TRP A 330 15.05 3.75 12.53
CA TRP A 330 16.22 4.58 12.26
C TRP A 330 16.70 4.33 10.83
N ASP A 331 16.98 5.41 10.10
CA ASP A 331 17.38 5.38 8.68
C ASP A 331 16.42 4.53 7.78
N GLY A 332 15.17 4.32 8.23
CA GLY A 332 14.19 3.49 7.50
C GLY A 332 14.55 2.01 7.37
N ARG A 333 15.59 1.51 8.07
CA ARG A 333 16.10 0.14 7.93
C ARG A 333 16.29 -0.59 9.27
N PHE A 334 16.32 0.11 10.38
CA PHE A 334 16.64 -0.48 11.68
C PHE A 334 15.58 -0.18 12.72
N GLU A 335 15.11 -1.22 13.40
CA GLU A 335 14.17 -1.15 14.51
C GLU A 335 14.93 -1.24 15.85
N ALA A 336 14.57 -0.41 16.83
CA ALA A 336 15.13 -0.50 18.17
C ALA A 336 14.55 -1.71 18.90
N THR A 337 15.40 -2.56 19.48
CA THR A 337 15.01 -3.74 20.26
C THR A 337 14.93 -3.46 21.76
N SER A 338 15.56 -2.37 22.22
CA SER A 338 15.50 -1.86 23.59
C SER A 338 15.66 -0.34 23.55
N ALA A 339 15.62 0.38 24.70
CA ALA A 339 15.86 1.82 24.74
C ALA A 339 17.27 2.13 24.18
N PRO A 340 17.41 2.61 22.94
CA PRO A 340 18.71 2.72 22.31
C PRO A 340 19.39 4.02 22.76
N ALA A 341 20.71 3.95 22.94
CA ALA A 341 21.51 5.15 22.88
C ALA A 341 21.39 5.75 21.46
N LEU A 342 21.01 7.03 21.37
CA LEU A 342 20.95 7.73 20.07
C LEU A 342 22.36 7.80 19.46
N PRO A 343 22.53 7.68 18.14
CA PRO A 343 23.83 7.63 17.47
C PRO A 343 24.66 8.94 17.55
N ARG A 344 24.36 9.83 18.48
CA ARG A 344 25.00 11.18 18.56
C ARG A 344 26.52 11.13 18.76
N GLU A 345 27.09 9.98 19.16
CA GLU A 345 28.51 9.87 19.52
C GLU A 345 29.26 8.77 18.77
N THR A 346 28.70 8.19 17.71
CA THR A 346 29.34 7.12 16.97
C THR A 346 30.37 7.62 15.96
N ALA A 347 31.43 6.81 15.78
CA ALA A 347 32.50 7.10 14.85
C ALA A 347 31.97 7.52 13.46
N PRO A 348 32.61 8.50 12.80
CA PRO A 348 32.17 9.05 11.52
C PRO A 348 31.91 8.01 10.43
N PHE A 349 32.57 6.85 10.51
CA PHE A 349 32.38 5.73 9.59
C PHE A 349 30.98 5.09 9.73
N LEU A 350 30.52 4.83 10.96
CA LEU A 350 29.21 4.20 11.20
C LEU A 350 28.07 5.14 10.77
N VAL A 351 28.19 6.41 11.03
CA VAL A 351 27.23 7.43 10.57
C VAL A 351 27.19 7.50 9.05
N ARG A 352 28.35 7.46 8.39
CA ARG A 352 28.45 7.54 6.91
C ARG A 352 27.79 6.34 6.21
N HIS A 353 27.86 5.15 6.79
CA HIS A 353 27.27 3.93 6.25
C HIS A 353 25.91 3.59 6.87
N ALA A 354 25.42 4.45 7.77
CA ALA A 354 24.17 4.25 8.52
C ALA A 354 24.08 2.87 9.16
N VAL A 355 25.18 2.46 9.80
CA VAL A 355 25.26 1.22 10.58
C VAL A 355 24.90 1.57 12.02
N PRO A 356 23.98 0.83 12.67
CA PRO A 356 23.67 1.05 14.08
C PRO A 356 24.88 0.84 14.98
N PRO A 357 25.06 1.66 16.04
CA PRO A 357 26.26 1.64 16.89
C PRO A 357 26.32 0.43 17.82
N ASP A 358 25.21 -0.23 18.10
CA ASP A 358 25.15 -1.32 19.07
C ASP A 358 24.16 -2.42 18.66
N ARG A 359 24.08 -3.47 19.50
CA ARG A 359 23.21 -4.64 19.30
C ARG A 359 21.73 -4.40 19.60
N ASN A 360 21.36 -3.20 20.02
CA ASN A 360 19.97 -2.82 20.35
C ASN A 360 19.15 -2.47 19.13
N TRP A 361 19.69 -2.68 17.93
CA TRP A 361 19.05 -2.43 16.66
C TRP A 361 18.94 -3.70 15.83
N ARG A 362 17.77 -3.94 15.26
CA ARG A 362 17.49 -5.04 14.34
C ARG A 362 17.27 -4.50 12.93
N CYS A 363 17.97 -5.07 11.95
CA CYS A 363 17.73 -4.75 10.54
C CYS A 363 16.40 -5.33 10.07
N VAL A 364 15.55 -4.51 9.45
CA VAL A 364 14.22 -4.92 8.95
C VAL A 364 14.16 -5.03 7.42
N VAL A 365 15.28 -4.92 6.72
CA VAL A 365 15.35 -5.04 5.25
C VAL A 365 14.86 -6.42 4.79
N ALA A 366 15.30 -7.48 5.47
CA ALA A 366 14.84 -8.85 5.20
C ALA A 366 13.33 -9.02 5.44
N ASP A 367 12.82 -8.47 6.54
CA ASP A 367 11.39 -8.55 6.86
C ASP A 367 10.53 -7.83 5.84
N ARG A 368 11.01 -6.69 5.33
CA ARG A 368 10.33 -5.95 4.28
C ARG A 368 10.19 -6.77 3.00
N LEU A 369 11.28 -7.42 2.55
CA LEU A 369 11.27 -8.29 1.37
C LEU A 369 10.37 -9.52 1.55
N LYS A 370 10.36 -10.14 2.74
CA LYS A 370 9.43 -11.22 3.08
C LYS A 370 7.99 -10.74 3.03
N THR A 371 7.70 -9.57 3.60
CA THR A 371 6.35 -8.99 3.55
C THR A 371 5.88 -8.75 2.13
N ASP A 372 6.75 -8.29 1.22
CA ASP A 372 6.41 -8.15 -0.20
C ASP A 372 6.05 -9.50 -0.84
N ALA A 373 6.79 -10.58 -0.52
CA ALA A 373 6.47 -11.95 -0.98
C ALA A 373 5.11 -12.43 -0.42
N ASP A 374 4.86 -12.23 0.86
CA ASP A 374 3.61 -12.63 1.52
C ASP A 374 2.41 -11.87 0.95
N MET A 375 2.55 -10.57 0.59
CA MET A 375 1.48 -9.81 -0.08
C MET A 375 1.13 -10.40 -1.45
N ILE A 376 2.11 -10.87 -2.22
CA ILE A 376 1.86 -11.52 -3.52
C ILE A 376 1.11 -12.83 -3.31
N GLU A 377 1.53 -13.65 -2.35
CA GLU A 377 0.90 -14.94 -2.03
C GLU A 377 -0.54 -14.78 -1.53
N MET A 378 -0.81 -13.83 -0.62
CA MET A 378 -2.17 -13.50 -0.17
C MET A 378 -3.07 -13.09 -1.34
N ASN A 379 -2.58 -12.25 -2.25
CA ASN A 379 -3.33 -11.84 -3.44
C ASN A 379 -3.59 -13.04 -4.38
N GLN A 380 -2.65 -14.00 -4.47
CA GLN A 380 -2.85 -15.22 -5.24
C GLN A 380 -4.04 -16.01 -4.67
N GLY A 381 -4.11 -16.24 -3.37
CA GLY A 381 -5.24 -16.89 -2.73
C GLY A 381 -6.57 -16.19 -3.02
N LEU A 382 -6.60 -14.85 -2.92
CA LEU A 382 -7.83 -14.06 -3.08
C LEU A 382 -8.34 -13.94 -4.51
N LEU A 383 -7.46 -13.87 -5.52
CA LEU A 383 -7.83 -13.62 -6.92
C LEU A 383 -7.97 -14.91 -7.76
N THR A 384 -7.53 -16.05 -7.23
CA THR A 384 -7.67 -17.36 -7.90
C THR A 384 -8.83 -18.20 -7.39
N THR A 385 -9.42 -17.85 -6.24
CA THR A 385 -10.62 -18.54 -5.73
C THR A 385 -11.83 -18.25 -6.64
N PRO A 386 -12.76 -19.23 -6.81
CA PRO A 386 -13.94 -19.08 -7.68
C PRO A 386 -14.84 -17.87 -7.39
N HIS A 387 -14.76 -17.30 -6.19
CA HIS A 387 -15.50 -16.10 -5.81
C HIS A 387 -14.98 -14.80 -6.49
N ALA A 388 -13.77 -14.81 -7.08
CA ALA A 388 -13.19 -13.70 -7.82
C ALA A 388 -13.68 -13.61 -9.28
N SER A 389 -14.25 -14.68 -9.79
CA SER A 389 -14.73 -14.78 -11.18
C SER A 389 -16.22 -14.45 -11.26
N GLY A 390 -16.68 -13.30 -10.79
CA GLY A 390 -18.00 -12.68 -10.98
C GLY A 390 -19.02 -13.38 -11.91
N GLN A 391 -19.25 -14.66 -11.74
CA GLN A 391 -20.40 -15.31 -12.37
C GLN A 391 -21.59 -15.34 -11.40
N PRO A 392 -22.83 -15.07 -11.93
CA PRO A 392 -24.06 -14.85 -11.17
C PRO A 392 -24.45 -15.99 -10.25
#